data_b0792ff181d5634b03e2c9993f37f068
#
_entry.id   b0792ff181d5634b03e2c9993f37f068
#
_cell.length_a   1.000
_cell.length_b   1.000
_cell.length_c   1.000
_cell.angle_alpha   90.00
_cell.angle_beta   90.00
_cell.angle_gamma   90.00
#
_symmetry.space_group_name_H-M   'P 1'
#
loop_
_entity.id
_entity.type
_entity.pdbx_description
1 polymer ?
#
loop_
_entity_poly.entity_id
_entity_poly.type
_entity_poly.pdbx_seq_one_letter_code
_entity_poly.pdbx_strand_id
1 'polypeptide(L)'
;MEFEWNDSQPIYRQIRERVVAMILDGALKEGDPLPSVRNVAAEYRVNPLTVLKGYQELVDEGLVETRRGRGMFINVGARHLLLQGERKKFLAEEWPRVYATILRLGLTPQELLDTAESQRPVNPVDENEEPKL
;
A
#
# COMPACT_ATOMS: atom_id res chain seq x y z
N MET A 1 8.38 -1.27 12.69
CA MET A 1 7.38 -2.12 12.06
C MET A 1 8.05 -3.30 11.40
N GLU A 2 7.59 -4.47 11.73
CA GLU A 2 8.15 -5.66 11.15
C GLU A 2 7.65 -5.85 9.73
N PHE A 3 8.54 -6.32 8.89
CA PHE A 3 8.22 -6.57 7.51
C PHE A 3 8.99 -7.80 7.04
N GLU A 4 8.26 -8.80 6.63
CA GLU A 4 8.86 -10.03 6.14
C GLU A 4 8.87 -10.05 4.62
N TRP A 5 10.03 -10.39 4.07
CA TRP A 5 10.16 -10.54 2.63
C TRP A 5 9.59 -11.88 2.22
N ASN A 6 8.82 -11.90 1.16
CA ASN A 6 8.38 -13.17 0.58
C ASN A 6 9.19 -13.47 -0.67
N ASP A 7 9.16 -14.73 -1.08
CA ASP A 7 9.96 -15.18 -2.21
C ASP A 7 9.29 -15.00 -3.57
N SER A 8 8.03 -14.56 -3.58
CA SER A 8 7.26 -14.48 -4.82
C SER A 8 7.60 -13.25 -5.66
N GLN A 9 8.26 -12.25 -5.08
CA GLN A 9 8.59 -11.01 -5.77
C GLN A 9 9.97 -10.52 -5.38
N PRO A 10 10.64 -9.78 -6.28
CA PRO A 10 11.88 -9.11 -5.93
C PRO A 10 11.67 -8.14 -4.77
N ILE A 11 12.71 -7.97 -3.94
CA ILE A 11 12.62 -7.11 -2.76
C ILE A 11 12.26 -5.67 -3.12
N TYR A 12 12.79 -5.14 -4.22
CA TYR A 12 12.48 -3.75 -4.58
C TYR A 12 10.99 -3.54 -4.87
N ARG A 13 10.32 -4.58 -5.40
CA ARG A 13 8.88 -4.51 -5.65
C ARG A 13 8.11 -4.52 -4.33
N GLN A 14 8.58 -5.28 -3.36
CA GLN A 14 7.95 -5.32 -2.05
C GLN A 14 8.12 -3.99 -1.31
N ILE A 15 9.25 -3.32 -1.49
CA ILE A 15 9.46 -1.99 -0.94
C ILE A 15 8.46 -1.01 -1.56
N ARG A 16 8.31 -1.06 -2.87
CA ARG A 16 7.32 -0.23 -3.57
C ARG A 16 5.91 -0.49 -3.04
N GLU A 17 5.52 -1.75 -2.94
CA GLU A 17 4.19 -2.13 -2.45
C GLU A 17 3.96 -1.63 -1.02
N ARG A 18 5.00 -1.64 -0.21
CA ARG A 18 4.94 -1.15 1.16
C ARG A 18 4.60 0.35 1.19
N VAL A 19 5.27 1.13 0.36
CA VAL A 19 5.00 2.57 0.27
C VAL A 19 3.59 2.81 -0.23
N VAL A 20 3.16 2.07 -1.25
CA VAL A 20 1.80 2.17 -1.79
C VAL A 20 0.76 1.94 -0.69
N ALA A 21 0.96 0.89 0.11
CA ALA A 21 0.04 0.59 1.21
C ALA A 21 0.01 1.75 2.22
N MET A 22 1.16 2.32 2.54
CA MET A 22 1.24 3.44 3.48
C MET A 22 0.52 4.69 2.95
N ILE A 23 0.58 4.93 1.65
CA ILE A 23 -0.14 6.05 1.04
C ILE A 23 -1.65 5.79 1.10
N LEU A 24 -2.08 4.59 0.75
CA LEU A 24 -3.50 4.24 0.76
C LEU A 24 -4.08 4.28 2.16
N ASP A 25 -3.31 3.83 3.15
CA ASP A 25 -3.75 3.80 4.54
C ASP A 25 -3.67 5.16 5.23
N GLY A 26 -3.06 6.15 4.59
CA GLY A 26 -2.92 7.49 5.16
C GLY A 26 -1.72 7.67 6.07
N ALA A 27 -0.85 6.68 6.18
CA ALA A 27 0.37 6.79 6.98
C ALA A 27 1.38 7.74 6.33
N LEU A 28 1.40 7.76 5.00
CA LEU A 28 2.18 8.72 4.23
C LEU A 28 1.20 9.59 3.45
N LYS A 29 1.23 10.88 3.71
CA LYS A 29 0.32 11.83 3.07
C LYS A 29 1.01 12.60 1.96
N GLU A 30 0.21 13.22 1.11
CA GLU A 30 0.76 14.04 0.03
C GLU A 30 1.63 15.14 0.61
N GLY A 31 2.79 15.30 0.02
CA GLY A 31 3.79 16.25 0.50
C GLY A 31 4.75 15.71 1.54
N ASP A 32 4.46 14.53 2.11
CA ASP A 32 5.36 13.94 3.10
C ASP A 32 6.62 13.40 2.43
N PRO A 33 7.76 13.47 3.14
CA PRO A 33 8.98 12.84 2.64
C PRO A 33 8.91 11.33 2.81
N LEU A 34 9.48 10.61 1.86
CA LEU A 34 9.70 9.18 2.03
C LEU A 34 10.82 8.97 3.05
N PRO A 35 10.79 7.86 3.80
CA PRO A 35 11.93 7.48 4.64
C PRO A 35 13.18 7.43 3.78
N SER A 36 14.31 7.87 4.33
CA SER A 36 15.53 7.93 3.53
C SER A 36 15.97 6.53 3.07
N VAL A 37 16.54 6.48 1.88
CA VAL A 37 17.06 5.23 1.33
C VAL A 37 18.03 4.56 2.31
N ARG A 38 18.92 5.37 2.91
CA ARG A 38 19.92 4.88 3.85
C ARG A 38 19.28 4.26 5.08
N ASN A 39 18.27 4.93 5.65
CA ASN A 39 17.62 4.43 6.87
C ASN A 39 16.84 3.14 6.59
N VAL A 40 16.13 3.08 5.47
CA VAL A 40 15.38 1.86 5.10
C VAL A 40 16.33 0.71 4.85
N ALA A 41 17.41 0.97 4.12
CA ALA A 41 18.41 -0.06 3.84
C ALA A 41 19.02 -0.64 5.11
N ALA A 42 19.33 0.24 6.08
CA ALA A 42 19.90 -0.18 7.35
C ALA A 42 18.90 -0.97 8.18
N GLU A 43 17.65 -0.48 8.25
CA GLU A 43 16.62 -1.11 9.07
C GLU A 43 16.29 -2.52 8.59
N TYR A 44 16.15 -2.69 7.28
CA TYR A 44 15.75 -3.97 6.71
C TYR A 44 16.93 -4.81 6.21
N ARG A 45 18.14 -4.31 6.38
CA ARG A 45 19.37 -5.01 5.97
C ARG A 45 19.36 -5.38 4.49
N VAL A 46 19.02 -4.42 3.66
CA VAL A 46 19.01 -4.59 2.21
C VAL A 46 19.95 -3.59 1.57
N ASN A 47 20.34 -3.87 0.34
CA ASN A 47 21.22 -2.98 -0.40
C ASN A 47 20.51 -1.64 -0.66
N PRO A 48 21.15 -0.50 -0.37
CA PRO A 48 20.55 0.81 -0.67
C PRO A 48 20.10 0.95 -2.11
N LEU A 49 20.78 0.33 -3.07
CA LEU A 49 20.37 0.38 -4.46
C LEU A 49 19.05 -0.33 -4.70
N THR A 50 18.75 -1.36 -3.91
CA THR A 50 17.47 -2.06 -3.95
C THR A 50 16.35 -1.15 -3.50
N VAL A 51 16.57 -0.40 -2.41
CA VAL A 51 15.59 0.57 -1.92
C VAL A 51 15.37 1.65 -2.96
N LEU A 52 16.47 2.17 -3.51
CA LEU A 52 16.40 3.23 -4.52
C LEU A 52 15.61 2.76 -5.74
N LYS A 53 15.82 1.51 -6.15
CA LYS A 53 15.08 0.96 -7.29
C LYS A 53 13.58 0.94 -7.04
N GLY A 54 13.16 0.53 -5.85
CA GLY A 54 11.75 0.55 -5.47
C GLY A 54 11.18 1.96 -5.48
N TYR A 55 11.93 2.92 -4.94
CA TYR A 55 11.52 4.32 -4.92
C TYR A 55 11.47 4.91 -6.33
N GLN A 56 12.41 4.51 -7.19
CA GLN A 56 12.46 5.00 -8.56
C GLN A 56 11.21 4.58 -9.34
N GLU A 57 10.68 3.38 -9.07
CA GLU A 57 9.44 2.96 -9.70
C GLU A 57 8.29 3.87 -9.30
N LEU A 58 8.26 4.32 -8.04
CA LEU A 58 7.23 5.25 -7.59
C LEU A 58 7.35 6.60 -8.31
N VAL A 59 8.57 7.04 -8.57
CA VAL A 59 8.80 8.26 -9.34
C VAL A 59 8.28 8.09 -10.77
N ASP A 60 8.61 6.95 -11.38
CA ASP A 60 8.19 6.66 -12.77
C ASP A 60 6.67 6.60 -12.89
N GLU A 61 5.98 6.20 -11.84
CA GLU A 61 4.51 6.11 -11.82
C GLU A 61 3.84 7.44 -11.46
N GLY A 62 4.60 8.47 -11.19
CA GLY A 62 4.04 9.77 -10.86
C GLY A 62 3.55 9.92 -9.43
N LEU A 63 3.93 8.99 -8.56
CA LEU A 63 3.49 8.99 -7.15
C LEU A 63 4.43 9.75 -6.24
N VAL A 64 5.67 9.87 -6.64
CA VAL A 64 6.74 10.46 -5.85
C VAL A 64 7.56 11.38 -6.75
N GLU A 65 8.05 12.47 -6.19
CA GLU A 65 8.99 13.33 -6.88
C GLU A 65 10.29 13.41 -6.11
N THR A 66 11.38 13.57 -6.85
CA THR A 66 12.69 13.81 -6.26
C THR A 66 12.91 15.31 -6.19
N ARG A 67 13.25 15.85 -5.02
CA ARG A 67 13.63 17.25 -4.83
C ARG A 67 15.10 17.29 -4.55
N ARG A 68 15.83 17.88 -5.46
CA ARG A 68 17.29 17.90 -5.42
C ARG A 68 17.80 18.46 -4.09
N GLY A 69 18.64 17.68 -3.41
CA GLY A 69 19.21 18.07 -2.12
C GLY A 69 18.25 17.94 -0.94
N ARG A 70 17.00 17.53 -1.17
CA ARG A 70 15.99 17.46 -0.11
C ARG A 70 15.43 16.06 0.08
N GLY A 71 15.48 15.21 -0.95
CA GLY A 71 14.97 13.86 -0.88
C GLY A 71 13.78 13.61 -1.80
N MET A 72 13.00 12.59 -1.46
CA MET A 72 11.86 12.19 -2.26
C MET A 72 10.57 12.42 -1.47
N PHE A 73 9.56 12.92 -2.15
CA PHE A 73 8.31 13.36 -1.51
C PHE A 73 7.10 12.83 -2.24
N ILE A 74 6.04 12.53 -1.49
CA ILE A 74 4.78 12.06 -2.06
C ILE A 74 4.13 13.19 -2.86
N ASN A 75 3.77 12.91 -4.10
CA ASN A 75 3.14 13.90 -4.96
C ASN A 75 1.71 14.24 -4.53
N VAL A 76 1.30 15.45 -4.82
CA VAL A 76 -0.11 15.84 -4.69
C VAL A 76 -0.90 14.98 -5.68
N GLY A 77 -2.01 14.42 -5.23
CA GLY A 77 -2.84 13.54 -6.05
C GLY A 77 -2.41 12.09 -6.07
N ALA A 78 -1.32 11.73 -5.38
CA ALA A 78 -0.81 10.37 -5.39
C ALA A 78 -1.82 9.35 -4.88
N ARG A 79 -2.50 9.66 -3.78
CA ARG A 79 -3.48 8.74 -3.20
C ARG A 79 -4.64 8.49 -4.16
N HIS A 80 -5.13 9.56 -4.78
CA HIS A 80 -6.22 9.45 -5.73
C HIS A 80 -5.83 8.58 -6.93
N LEU A 81 -4.64 8.82 -7.46
CA LEU A 81 -4.11 8.05 -8.59
C LEU A 81 -3.98 6.57 -8.25
N LEU A 82 -3.41 6.28 -7.08
CA LEU A 82 -3.27 4.92 -6.59
C LEU A 82 -4.61 4.25 -6.38
N LEU A 83 -5.53 4.95 -5.73
CA LEU A 83 -6.82 4.39 -5.40
C LEU A 83 -7.56 3.97 -6.68
N GLN A 84 -7.54 4.80 -7.72
CA GLN A 84 -8.16 4.44 -8.98
C GLN A 84 -7.54 3.20 -9.61
N GLY A 85 -6.22 3.15 -9.66
CA GLY A 85 -5.51 2.02 -10.23
C GLY A 85 -5.71 0.73 -9.46
N GLU A 86 -5.65 0.80 -8.13
CA GLU A 86 -5.79 -0.38 -7.28
C GLU A 86 -7.24 -0.90 -7.29
N ARG A 87 -8.21 -0.01 -7.32
CA ARG A 87 -9.61 -0.43 -7.44
C ARG A 87 -9.86 -1.15 -8.74
N LYS A 88 -9.35 -0.59 -9.84
CA LYS A 88 -9.50 -1.20 -11.15
C LYS A 88 -8.84 -2.58 -11.19
N LYS A 89 -7.64 -2.68 -10.66
CA LYS A 89 -6.89 -3.92 -10.62
C LYS A 89 -7.61 -4.98 -9.79
N PHE A 90 -8.11 -4.61 -8.63
CA PHE A 90 -8.85 -5.52 -7.77
C PHE A 90 -10.06 -6.09 -8.49
N LEU A 91 -10.86 -5.22 -9.10
CA LEU A 91 -12.08 -5.65 -9.78
C LEU A 91 -11.81 -6.52 -11.00
N ALA A 92 -10.69 -6.30 -11.69
CA ALA A 92 -10.35 -7.04 -12.89
C ALA A 92 -9.64 -8.36 -12.60
N GLU A 93 -8.82 -8.41 -11.56
CA GLU A 93 -7.94 -9.56 -11.32
C GLU A 93 -8.30 -10.39 -10.09
N GLU A 94 -8.61 -9.74 -8.98
CA GLU A 94 -8.88 -10.46 -7.73
C GLU A 94 -10.36 -10.82 -7.54
N TRP A 95 -11.21 -9.85 -7.78
CA TRP A 95 -12.64 -10.06 -7.56
C TRP A 95 -13.22 -11.27 -8.33
N PRO A 96 -12.86 -11.50 -9.60
CA PRO A 96 -13.42 -12.67 -10.31
C PRO A 96 -13.11 -13.98 -9.60
N ARG A 97 -11.94 -14.12 -8.99
CA ARG A 97 -11.56 -15.32 -8.25
C ARG A 97 -12.34 -15.44 -6.96
N VAL A 98 -12.49 -14.33 -6.26
CA VAL A 98 -13.26 -14.28 -5.02
C VAL A 98 -14.73 -14.64 -5.32
N TYR A 99 -15.28 -14.06 -6.37
CA TYR A 99 -16.66 -14.32 -6.76
C TYR A 99 -16.87 -15.79 -7.12
N ALA A 100 -15.95 -16.38 -7.86
CA ALA A 100 -16.02 -17.79 -8.20
C ALA A 100 -16.02 -18.67 -6.94
N THR A 101 -15.22 -18.31 -5.94
CA THR A 101 -15.18 -19.03 -4.67
C THR A 101 -16.50 -18.90 -3.93
N ILE A 102 -17.08 -17.70 -3.92
CA ILE A 102 -18.37 -17.45 -3.29
C ILE A 102 -19.45 -18.36 -3.88
N LEU A 103 -19.48 -18.43 -5.21
CA LEU A 103 -20.44 -19.30 -5.90
C LEU A 103 -20.21 -20.77 -5.58
N ARG A 104 -18.94 -21.18 -5.55
CA ARG A 104 -18.59 -22.59 -5.27
C ARG A 104 -19.02 -22.99 -3.87
N LEU A 105 -18.91 -22.10 -2.91
CA LEU A 105 -19.25 -22.39 -1.51
C LEU A 105 -20.71 -22.11 -1.18
N GLY A 106 -21.47 -21.57 -2.12
CA GLY A 106 -22.89 -21.29 -1.90
C GLY A 106 -23.15 -20.19 -0.88
N LEU A 107 -22.21 -19.27 -0.74
CA LEU A 107 -22.35 -18.17 0.21
C LEU A 107 -23.28 -17.09 -0.32
N THR A 108 -24.05 -16.48 0.58
CA THR A 108 -24.96 -15.39 0.21
C THR A 108 -24.32 -14.04 0.52
N PRO A 109 -24.76 -12.97 -0.14
CA PRO A 109 -24.27 -11.64 0.20
C PRO A 109 -24.45 -11.30 1.69
N GLN A 110 -25.57 -11.73 2.28
CA GLN A 110 -25.83 -11.43 3.69
C GLN A 110 -24.84 -12.12 4.60
N GLU A 111 -24.54 -13.39 4.33
CA GLU A 111 -23.53 -14.13 5.11
C GLU A 111 -22.16 -13.45 5.03
N LEU A 112 -21.81 -12.97 3.83
CA LEU A 112 -20.52 -12.32 3.63
C LEU A 112 -20.44 -11.01 4.41
N LEU A 113 -21.51 -10.21 4.38
CA LEU A 113 -21.54 -8.95 5.09
C LEU A 113 -21.54 -9.16 6.60
N ASP A 114 -22.31 -10.11 7.10
CA ASP A 114 -22.38 -10.39 8.53
C ASP A 114 -21.02 -10.85 9.06
N THR A 115 -20.35 -11.71 8.31
CA THR A 115 -19.03 -12.20 8.69
C THR A 115 -18.01 -11.08 8.66
N ALA A 116 -18.09 -10.21 7.65
CA ALA A 116 -17.17 -9.08 7.52
C ALA A 116 -17.29 -8.12 8.70
N GLU A 117 -18.52 -7.84 9.15
CA GLU A 117 -18.73 -6.93 10.28
C GLU A 117 -18.14 -7.49 11.56
N SER A 118 -18.22 -8.79 11.78
CA SER A 118 -17.68 -9.41 13.00
C SER A 118 -16.16 -9.55 12.96
N GLN A 119 -15.53 -9.47 11.78
CA GLN A 119 -14.09 -9.66 11.59
C GLN A 119 -13.39 -8.42 11.05
N ARG A 120 -14.04 -7.29 11.07
CA ARG A 120 -13.49 -6.07 10.50
C ARG A 120 -12.19 -5.67 11.20
N PRO A 121 -11.08 -5.54 10.46
CA PRO A 121 -9.83 -5.11 11.08
C PRO A 121 -9.92 -3.66 11.52
N VAL A 122 -9.22 -3.34 12.62
CA VAL A 122 -9.16 -1.97 13.11
C VAL A 122 -8.14 -1.21 12.26
N ASN A 123 -8.58 -0.08 11.69
CA ASN A 123 -7.70 0.79 10.93
C ASN A 123 -7.17 1.88 11.88
N PRO A 124 -5.85 2.02 12.03
CA PRO A 124 -5.28 3.04 12.92
C PRO A 124 -5.78 4.46 12.64
N VAL A 125 -6.08 4.77 11.37
CA VAL A 125 -6.61 6.08 11.00
C VAL A 125 -8.01 6.27 11.58
N ASP A 126 -8.83 5.24 11.50
CA ASP A 126 -10.18 5.28 12.04
C ASP A 126 -10.17 5.43 13.54
N GLU A 127 -9.25 4.76 14.22
CA GLU A 127 -9.10 4.87 15.66
C GLU A 127 -8.79 6.30 16.08
N ASN A 128 -7.97 6.98 15.32
CA ASN A 128 -7.60 8.34 15.62
C ASN A 128 -8.74 9.32 15.40
N GLU A 129 -9.68 8.98 14.56
CA GLU A 129 -10.80 9.84 14.23
C GLU A 129 -11.99 9.67 15.16
N GLU A 130 -12.19 8.46 15.69
CA GLU A 130 -13.32 8.19 16.54
C GLU A 130 -13.50 9.15 17.70
N PRO A 131 -12.47 9.49 18.46
CA PRO A 131 -12.65 10.39 19.60
C PRO A 131 -13.17 11.76 19.25
N LYS A 132 -13.16 12.12 17.98
CA LYS A 132 -13.62 13.42 17.54
C LYS A 132 -15.13 13.49 17.35
N LEU A 133 -15.76 12.40 17.40
CA LEU A 133 -17.21 12.33 17.30
C LEU A 133 -17.87 12.67 18.62
#